data_fd9ad9c23a6e745c95df0a25a996dc83
#
_entry.id   fd9ad9c23a6e745c95df0a25a996dc83
#
_cell.length_a   1.000
_cell.length_b   1.000
_cell.length_c   1.000
_cell.angle_alpha   90.00
_cell.angle_beta   90.00
_cell.angle_gamma   90.00
#
_symmetry.space_group_name_H-M   'P 1'
#
loop_
_entity.id
_entity.type
_entity.pdbx_description
1 polymer ?
#
loop_
_entity_poly.entity_id
_entity_poly.type
_entity_poly.pdbx_seq_one_letter_code
_entity_poly.pdbx_strand_id
1 'polypeptide(L)'
;MKEKLLISQDLSCLGQVSLSVALPILGACGYQPDVLPTAILSTHTGGFGNNTFLAFNNEMSRIVAHWQDEKITFKNLYLGYLGRNAIDFWIEHISDFRNTDLILLDPAMADSGKLYSGLDIEYVVKMRKLARQATILTPNLTEACLLLNKEYRNFSI
;
A
#
# COMPACT_ATOMS: atom_id res chain seq x y z
N MET A 1 -0.92 -26.10 5.04
CA MET A 1 -1.37 -24.76 5.42
C MET A 1 -1.28 -23.89 4.18
N LYS A 2 -2.31 -23.07 3.88
CA LYS A 2 -2.16 -22.06 2.81
C LYS A 2 -1.06 -21.07 3.22
N GLU A 3 -0.28 -20.63 2.26
CA GLU A 3 0.79 -19.64 2.49
C GLU A 3 0.19 -18.35 3.04
N LYS A 4 0.82 -17.80 4.09
CA LYS A 4 0.35 -16.55 4.71
C LYS A 4 0.57 -15.38 3.77
N LEU A 5 -0.50 -14.63 3.55
CA LEU A 5 -0.53 -13.37 2.79
C LEU A 5 -0.71 -12.21 3.78
N LEU A 6 0.22 -11.27 3.78
CA LEU A 6 0.10 -10.01 4.49
C LEU A 6 -0.35 -8.92 3.54
N ILE A 7 -1.41 -8.19 3.90
CA ILE A 7 -1.86 -7.01 3.18
C ILE A 7 -1.62 -5.74 4.01
N SER A 8 -1.02 -4.72 3.42
CA SER A 8 -0.77 -3.44 4.08
C SER A 8 -1.32 -2.28 3.24
N GLN A 9 -2.43 -1.73 3.72
CA GLN A 9 -3.18 -0.64 3.09
C GLN A 9 -3.95 0.13 4.17
N ASP A 10 -4.53 1.28 3.80
CA ASP A 10 -5.45 2.01 4.67
C ASP A 10 -6.82 1.33 4.78
N LEU A 11 -7.53 1.66 5.84
CA LEU A 11 -8.94 1.33 6.03
C LEU A 11 -9.79 2.59 5.93
N SER A 12 -10.52 2.74 4.86
CA SER A 12 -11.58 3.76 4.74
C SER A 12 -12.88 3.25 5.35
N CYS A 13 -13.39 3.93 6.40
CA CYS A 13 -14.63 3.53 7.09
C CYS A 13 -15.86 3.64 6.17
N LEU A 14 -15.87 4.62 5.28
CA LEU A 14 -16.89 4.80 4.25
C LEU A 14 -16.25 4.81 2.88
N GLY A 15 -16.82 4.06 1.96
CA GLY A 15 -16.30 3.83 0.62
C GLY A 15 -15.56 2.48 0.51
N GLN A 16 -15.73 1.82 -0.64
CA GLN A 16 -15.14 0.51 -0.88
C GLN A 16 -13.84 0.67 -1.66
N VAL A 17 -12.79 1.02 -0.94
CA VAL A 17 -11.41 1.16 -1.46
C VAL A 17 -10.43 0.51 -0.49
N SER A 18 -9.21 0.28 -0.92
CA SER A 18 -8.13 -0.28 -0.11
C SER A 18 -8.56 -1.56 0.65
N LEU A 19 -8.37 -1.67 1.96
CA LEU A 19 -8.73 -2.87 2.73
C LEU A 19 -10.21 -3.25 2.61
N SER A 20 -11.12 -2.27 2.54
CA SER A 20 -12.57 -2.52 2.47
C SER A 20 -12.98 -3.29 1.21
N VAL A 21 -12.21 -3.20 0.12
CA VAL A 21 -12.46 -3.95 -1.13
C VAL A 21 -11.50 -5.12 -1.28
N ALA A 22 -10.25 -4.98 -0.88
CA ALA A 22 -9.26 -6.04 -1.05
C ALA A 22 -9.60 -7.30 -0.21
N LEU A 23 -10.03 -7.12 1.05
CA LEU A 23 -10.35 -8.23 1.94
C LEU A 23 -11.49 -9.12 1.42
N PRO A 24 -12.66 -8.60 1.03
CA PRO A 24 -13.73 -9.45 0.51
C PRO A 24 -13.37 -10.11 -0.83
N ILE A 25 -12.62 -9.45 -1.72
CA ILE A 25 -12.16 -10.04 -2.98
C ILE A 25 -11.20 -11.20 -2.71
N LEU A 26 -10.19 -11.00 -1.87
CA LEU A 26 -9.24 -12.05 -1.50
C LEU A 26 -9.96 -13.19 -0.78
N GLY A 27 -10.93 -12.88 0.09
CA GLY A 27 -11.78 -13.88 0.75
C GLY A 27 -12.57 -14.72 -0.26
N ALA A 28 -13.18 -14.09 -1.26
CA ALA A 28 -13.88 -14.78 -2.34
C ALA A 28 -12.95 -15.68 -3.18
N CYS A 29 -11.69 -15.29 -3.32
CA CYS A 29 -10.64 -16.11 -3.95
C CYS A 29 -10.10 -17.22 -3.04
N GLY A 30 -10.63 -17.35 -1.82
CA GLY A 30 -10.24 -18.38 -0.85
C GLY A 30 -8.97 -18.08 -0.06
N TYR A 31 -8.50 -16.82 -0.03
CA TYR A 31 -7.43 -16.35 0.82
C TYR A 31 -7.98 -15.80 2.14
N GLN A 32 -7.16 -15.87 3.18
CA GLN A 32 -7.40 -15.23 4.48
C GLN A 32 -6.18 -14.37 4.80
N PRO A 33 -6.13 -13.14 4.28
CA PRO A 33 -4.97 -12.29 4.49
C PRO A 33 -4.90 -11.79 5.94
N ASP A 34 -3.68 -11.76 6.47
CA ASP A 34 -3.36 -11.01 7.68
C ASP A 34 -3.20 -9.53 7.31
N VAL A 35 -3.48 -8.60 8.22
CA VAL A 35 -3.55 -7.17 7.92
C VAL A 35 -2.57 -6.38 8.76
N LEU A 36 -1.75 -5.54 8.09
CA LEU A 36 -0.98 -4.47 8.72
C LEU A 36 -1.55 -3.13 8.22
N PRO A 37 -2.49 -2.50 8.97
CA PRO A 37 -3.13 -1.28 8.50
C PRO A 37 -2.14 -0.11 8.53
N THR A 38 -2.20 0.75 7.50
CA THR A 38 -1.36 1.96 7.40
C THR A 38 -2.01 3.17 8.04
N ALA A 39 -3.33 3.27 7.92
CA ALA A 39 -4.15 4.35 8.48
C ALA A 39 -5.62 3.92 8.57
N ILE A 40 -6.39 4.66 9.37
CA ILE A 40 -7.86 4.65 9.33
C ILE A 40 -8.35 6.03 8.88
N LEU A 41 -9.24 6.05 7.89
CA LEU A 41 -9.87 7.25 7.36
C LEU A 41 -11.37 7.18 7.59
N SER A 42 -11.99 8.32 7.91
CA SER A 42 -13.46 8.38 8.01
C SER A 42 -14.17 8.09 6.68
N THR A 43 -13.56 8.52 5.57
CA THR A 43 -13.99 8.26 4.19
C THR A 43 -12.75 8.11 3.32
N HIS A 44 -12.88 7.55 2.12
CA HIS A 44 -11.81 7.67 1.13
C HIS A 44 -11.61 9.14 0.70
N THR A 45 -10.47 9.45 0.09
CA THR A 45 -10.03 10.83 -0.19
C THR A 45 -10.74 11.50 -1.37
N GLY A 46 -11.55 10.78 -2.14
CA GLY A 46 -12.23 11.29 -3.33
C GLY A 46 -13.70 11.68 -3.06
N GLY A 47 -14.05 12.96 -3.26
CA GLY A 47 -15.45 13.39 -3.30
C GLY A 47 -16.14 13.66 -1.95
N PHE A 48 -15.45 13.52 -0.81
CA PHE A 48 -16.02 13.67 0.54
C PHE A 48 -15.48 14.87 1.33
N GLY A 49 -14.74 15.78 0.71
CA GLY A 49 -14.15 16.91 1.42
C GLY A 49 -13.04 16.50 2.39
N ASN A 50 -12.91 17.18 3.54
CA ASN A 50 -11.88 16.92 4.54
C ASN A 50 -12.28 15.72 5.40
N ASN A 51 -11.63 14.60 5.19
CA ASN A 51 -11.81 13.39 6.02
C ASN A 51 -10.92 13.44 7.27
N THR A 52 -11.29 12.68 8.31
CA THR A 52 -10.39 12.41 9.43
C THR A 52 -9.37 11.34 9.03
N PHE A 53 -8.17 11.43 9.57
CA PHE A 53 -7.06 10.56 9.23
C PHE A 53 -6.28 10.17 10.50
N LEU A 54 -6.25 8.88 10.81
CA LEU A 54 -5.45 8.32 11.90
C LEU A 54 -4.34 7.44 11.28
N ALA A 55 -3.11 7.90 11.32
CA ALA A 55 -1.95 7.12 10.86
C ALA A 55 -1.46 6.12 11.92
N PHE A 56 -1.04 4.94 11.48
CA PHE A 56 -0.51 3.87 12.33
C PHE A 56 1.02 3.84 12.41
N ASN A 57 1.70 4.97 12.44
CA ASN A 57 3.16 5.10 12.33
C ASN A 57 3.92 4.17 13.28
N ASN A 58 3.82 4.44 14.58
CA ASN A 58 4.53 3.67 15.61
C ASN A 58 3.89 2.29 15.84
N GLU A 59 2.60 2.16 15.61
CA GLU A 59 1.91 0.88 15.83
C GLU A 59 2.29 -0.18 14.81
N MET A 60 2.61 0.19 13.58
CA MET A 60 3.10 -0.77 12.58
C MET A 60 4.37 -1.47 13.08
N SER A 61 5.33 -0.71 13.59
CA SER A 61 6.59 -1.26 14.15
C SER A 61 6.32 -2.16 15.36
N ARG A 62 5.39 -1.79 16.25
CA ARG A 62 5.03 -2.59 17.43
C ARG A 62 4.33 -3.90 17.04
N ILE A 63 3.43 -3.85 16.05
CA ILE A 63 2.75 -5.04 15.54
C ILE A 63 3.77 -5.99 14.93
N VAL A 64 4.67 -5.48 14.08
CA VAL A 64 5.69 -6.31 13.41
C VAL A 64 6.69 -6.88 14.41
N ALA A 65 7.12 -6.11 15.41
CA ALA A 65 7.99 -6.62 16.48
C ALA A 65 7.35 -7.79 17.22
N HIS A 66 6.07 -7.68 17.59
CA HIS A 66 5.33 -8.78 18.21
C HIS A 66 5.28 -10.02 17.30
N TRP A 67 5.01 -9.84 16.00
CA TRP A 67 5.00 -10.97 15.05
C TRP A 67 6.37 -11.64 14.92
N GLN A 68 7.46 -10.86 15.00
CA GLN A 68 8.82 -11.40 15.00
C GLN A 68 9.11 -12.22 16.26
N ASP A 69 8.69 -11.74 17.44
CA ASP A 69 8.80 -12.45 18.71
C ASP A 69 8.04 -13.79 18.67
N GLU A 70 6.85 -13.80 18.05
CA GLU A 70 6.02 -14.99 17.82
C GLU A 70 6.48 -15.85 16.63
N LYS A 71 7.58 -15.48 15.96
CA LYS A 71 8.14 -16.16 14.78
C LYS A 71 7.14 -16.31 13.63
N ILE A 72 6.22 -15.36 13.50
CA ILE A 72 5.25 -15.30 12.40
C ILE A 72 5.99 -14.83 11.13
N THR A 73 5.80 -15.56 10.04
CA THR A 73 6.39 -15.22 8.73
C THR A 73 5.32 -15.18 7.65
N PHE A 74 5.55 -14.39 6.63
CA PHE A 74 4.65 -14.21 5.50
C PHE A 74 5.36 -14.60 4.20
N LYS A 75 4.66 -15.33 3.34
CA LYS A 75 5.16 -15.75 2.03
C LYS A 75 4.83 -14.74 0.93
N ASN A 76 3.77 -13.99 1.12
CA ASN A 76 3.30 -13.03 0.14
C ASN A 76 2.96 -11.71 0.82
N LEU A 77 3.37 -10.60 0.21
CA LEU A 77 3.02 -9.25 0.62
C LEU A 77 2.16 -8.59 -0.47
N TYR A 78 1.11 -7.90 -0.06
CA TYR A 78 0.35 -7.00 -0.92
C TYR A 78 0.34 -5.61 -0.30
N LEU A 79 1.07 -4.68 -0.89
CA LEU A 79 1.17 -3.29 -0.46
C LEU A 79 0.33 -2.41 -1.40
N GLY A 80 -0.59 -1.64 -0.84
CA GLY A 80 -1.42 -0.68 -1.59
C GLY A 80 -1.16 0.75 -1.16
N TYR A 81 -2.22 1.54 -0.88
CA TYR A 81 -2.03 2.92 -0.44
C TYR A 81 -1.35 2.97 0.94
N LEU A 82 -0.16 3.56 0.98
CA LEU A 82 0.67 3.61 2.18
C LEU A 82 0.59 4.97 2.89
N GLY A 83 0.27 6.04 2.16
CA GLY A 83 0.36 7.39 2.70
C GLY A 83 1.80 7.79 3.04
N ARG A 84 1.98 9.00 3.60
CA ARG A 84 3.33 9.56 3.85
C ARG A 84 4.15 8.79 4.87
N ASN A 85 3.48 8.15 5.81
CA ASN A 85 4.17 7.59 6.98
C ASN A 85 4.50 6.10 6.81
N ALA A 86 3.56 5.31 6.29
CA ALA A 86 3.79 3.89 6.11
C ALA A 86 4.78 3.57 4.97
N ILE A 87 4.99 4.49 4.03
CA ILE A 87 5.99 4.29 2.99
C ILE A 87 7.41 4.25 3.57
N ASP A 88 7.71 5.10 4.56
CA ASP A 88 9.00 5.10 5.23
C ASP A 88 9.20 3.80 6.01
N PHE A 89 8.17 3.35 6.74
CA PHE A 89 8.20 2.06 7.42
C PHE A 89 8.54 0.92 6.43
N TRP A 90 7.87 0.84 5.28
CA TRP A 90 8.12 -0.24 4.33
C TRP A 90 9.49 -0.14 3.65
N ILE A 91 10.01 1.05 3.39
CA ILE A 91 11.37 1.23 2.87
C ILE A 91 12.41 0.71 3.85
N GLU A 92 12.19 0.92 5.15
CA GLU A 92 13.12 0.50 6.21
C GLU A 92 13.00 -0.98 6.54
N HIS A 93 11.79 -1.53 6.54
CA HIS A 93 11.49 -2.84 7.09
C HIS A 93 11.17 -3.95 6.08
N ILE A 94 11.03 -3.64 4.79
CA ILE A 94 10.66 -4.67 3.80
C ILE A 94 11.67 -5.82 3.75
N SER A 95 12.95 -5.54 4.01
CA SER A 95 14.01 -6.55 4.09
C SER A 95 13.89 -7.49 5.30
N ASP A 96 13.11 -7.13 6.32
CA ASP A 96 12.88 -7.96 7.50
C ASP A 96 11.94 -9.15 7.17
N PHE A 97 11.16 -9.01 6.11
CA PHE A 97 10.27 -10.05 5.58
C PHE A 97 11.01 -11.03 4.65
N ARG A 98 12.13 -11.59 5.14
CA ARG A 98 13.11 -12.39 4.36
C ARG A 98 12.57 -13.68 3.74
N ASN A 99 11.44 -14.18 4.22
CA ASN A 99 10.81 -15.40 3.72
C ASN A 99 9.72 -15.16 2.68
N THR A 100 9.62 -13.93 2.17
CA THR A 100 8.61 -13.54 1.21
C THR A 100 9.05 -13.92 -0.20
N ASP A 101 8.20 -14.67 -0.89
CA ASP A 101 8.41 -15.11 -2.27
C ASP A 101 7.84 -14.11 -3.29
N LEU A 102 6.75 -13.41 -2.91
CA LEU A 102 6.07 -12.45 -3.77
C LEU A 102 5.75 -11.15 -3.02
N ILE A 103 6.16 -10.03 -3.61
CA ILE A 103 5.78 -8.69 -3.17
C ILE A 103 5.02 -8.02 -4.32
N LEU A 104 3.69 -7.90 -4.16
CA LEU A 104 2.86 -7.10 -5.03
C LEU A 104 2.76 -5.70 -4.45
N LEU A 105 3.13 -4.70 -5.22
CA LEU A 105 2.98 -3.30 -4.88
C LEU A 105 2.04 -2.62 -5.88
N ASP A 106 0.93 -2.14 -5.37
CA ASP A 106 0.09 -1.15 -6.03
C ASP A 106 0.60 0.24 -5.61
N PRO A 107 1.28 0.98 -6.50
CA PRO A 107 1.90 2.26 -6.14
C PRO A 107 0.88 3.39 -6.09
N ALA A 108 -0.24 3.17 -5.40
CA ALA A 108 -1.38 4.07 -5.31
C ALA A 108 -0.96 5.46 -4.79
N MET A 109 -0.72 6.40 -5.70
CA MET A 109 -0.25 7.76 -5.38
C MET A 109 -0.80 8.84 -6.31
N ALA A 110 -1.37 8.47 -7.45
CA ALA A 110 -1.77 9.44 -8.46
C ALA A 110 -2.80 8.86 -9.43
N ASP A 111 -3.58 9.74 -10.05
CA ASP A 111 -4.46 9.38 -11.15
C ASP A 111 -4.70 10.59 -12.06
N SER A 112 -5.01 10.34 -13.34
CA SER A 112 -5.36 11.37 -14.34
C SER A 112 -4.35 12.54 -14.38
N GLY A 113 -3.05 12.22 -14.28
CA GLY A 113 -1.94 13.18 -14.33
C GLY A 113 -1.68 13.94 -13.03
N LYS A 114 -2.35 13.61 -11.91
CA LYS A 114 -2.25 14.36 -10.65
C LYS A 114 -1.96 13.44 -9.47
N LEU A 115 -1.09 13.89 -8.57
CA LEU A 115 -0.88 13.23 -7.28
C LEU A 115 -2.15 13.34 -6.42
N TYR A 116 -2.38 12.33 -5.59
CA TYR A 116 -3.43 12.37 -4.58
C TYR A 116 -3.16 13.47 -3.55
N SER A 117 -4.23 14.00 -2.98
CA SER A 117 -4.16 15.05 -1.97
C SER A 117 -3.20 14.66 -0.83
N GLY A 118 -2.35 15.62 -0.45
CA GLY A 118 -1.38 15.40 0.61
C GLY A 118 -0.10 14.67 0.20
N LEU A 119 0.05 14.19 -1.03
CA LEU A 119 1.28 13.62 -1.56
C LEU A 119 2.05 14.64 -2.41
N ASP A 120 3.36 14.44 -2.53
CA ASP A 120 4.27 15.32 -3.26
C ASP A 120 5.36 14.52 -4.01
N ILE A 121 6.29 15.23 -4.62
CA ILE A 121 7.37 14.64 -5.40
C ILE A 121 8.35 13.82 -4.52
N GLU A 122 8.50 14.17 -3.24
CA GLU A 122 9.30 13.38 -2.31
C GLU A 122 8.71 11.99 -2.11
N TYR A 123 7.37 11.91 -1.99
CA TYR A 123 6.67 10.63 -1.93
C TYR A 123 6.92 9.79 -3.18
N VAL A 124 6.93 10.39 -4.38
CA VAL A 124 7.25 9.68 -5.63
C VAL A 124 8.66 9.10 -5.61
N VAL A 125 9.64 9.85 -5.08
CA VAL A 125 11.02 9.36 -4.93
C VAL A 125 11.07 8.16 -3.97
N LYS A 126 10.35 8.21 -2.86
CA LYS A 126 10.22 7.10 -1.91
C LYS A 126 9.54 5.88 -2.56
N MET A 127 8.45 6.10 -3.29
CA MET A 127 7.74 5.04 -4.00
C MET A 127 8.63 4.35 -5.05
N ARG A 128 9.48 5.09 -5.76
CA ARG A 128 10.47 4.51 -6.68
C ARG A 128 11.47 3.59 -5.98
N LYS A 129 11.88 3.93 -4.75
CA LYS A 129 12.77 3.06 -3.96
C LYS A 129 12.08 1.77 -3.57
N LEU A 130 10.83 1.85 -3.10
CA LEU A 130 10.05 0.69 -2.72
C LEU A 130 9.71 -0.19 -3.94
N ALA A 131 9.34 0.40 -5.07
CA ALA A 131 9.01 -0.30 -6.31
C ALA A 131 10.12 -1.19 -6.83
N ARG A 132 11.39 -0.85 -6.57
CA ARG A 132 12.54 -1.69 -6.96
C ARG A 132 12.63 -3.00 -6.18
N GLN A 133 11.92 -3.11 -5.08
CA GLN A 133 11.88 -4.32 -4.24
C GLN A 133 10.64 -5.17 -4.49
N ALA A 134 9.70 -4.68 -5.29
CA ALA A 134 8.49 -5.41 -5.64
C ALA A 134 8.78 -6.47 -6.72
N THR A 135 8.10 -7.61 -6.58
CA THR A 135 8.08 -8.68 -7.59
C THR A 135 7.09 -8.35 -8.70
N ILE A 136 5.96 -7.74 -8.33
CA ILE A 136 4.88 -7.32 -9.23
C ILE A 136 4.49 -5.89 -8.92
N LEU A 137 4.32 -5.08 -9.96
CA LEU A 137 3.80 -3.72 -9.88
C LEU A 137 2.49 -3.61 -10.67
N THR A 138 1.51 -2.89 -10.13
CA THR A 138 0.21 -2.64 -10.77
C THR A 138 -0.09 -1.14 -10.94
N PRO A 139 0.83 -0.35 -11.53
CA PRO A 139 0.63 1.09 -11.68
C PRO A 139 -0.43 1.39 -12.74
N ASN A 140 -1.25 2.42 -12.51
CA ASN A 140 -1.97 3.08 -13.59
C ASN A 140 -1.00 3.90 -14.48
N LEU A 141 -1.51 4.47 -15.57
CA LEU A 141 -0.65 5.20 -16.53
C LEU A 141 0.05 6.40 -15.88
N THR A 142 -0.62 7.14 -15.00
CA THR A 142 -0.03 8.29 -14.30
C THR A 142 1.11 7.84 -13.39
N GLU A 143 0.88 6.81 -12.61
CA GLU A 143 1.86 6.21 -11.70
C GLU A 143 3.06 5.64 -12.47
N ALA A 144 2.81 4.94 -13.57
CA ALA A 144 3.89 4.45 -14.43
C ALA A 144 4.76 5.59 -14.96
N CYS A 145 4.15 6.68 -15.42
CA CYS A 145 4.88 7.87 -15.84
C CYS A 145 5.72 8.47 -14.71
N LEU A 146 5.13 8.61 -13.53
CA LEU A 146 5.83 9.11 -12.34
C LEU A 146 6.99 8.19 -11.94
N LEU A 147 6.77 6.88 -11.89
CA LEU A 147 7.83 5.90 -11.55
C LEU A 147 8.99 5.95 -12.54
N LEU A 148 8.71 6.10 -13.83
CA LEU A 148 9.71 6.16 -14.90
C LEU A 148 10.30 7.56 -15.14
N ASN A 149 9.86 8.57 -14.38
CA ASN A 149 10.22 9.98 -14.62
C ASN A 149 9.89 10.45 -16.03
N LYS A 150 8.71 10.06 -16.52
CA LYS A 150 8.17 10.44 -17.83
C LYS A 150 7.05 11.46 -17.65
N GLU A 151 6.86 12.30 -18.67
CA GLU A 151 5.74 13.21 -18.71
C GLU A 151 4.43 12.43 -18.95
N TYR A 152 3.40 12.71 -18.13
CA TYR A 152 2.06 12.19 -18.38
C TYR A 152 1.45 12.91 -19.59
N ARG A 153 1.07 12.15 -20.59
CA ARG A 153 0.29 12.67 -21.71
C ARG A 153 -1.07 12.03 -21.72
N ASN A 154 -2.09 12.87 -21.81
CA ASN A 154 -3.47 12.39 -21.94
C ASN A 154 -3.61 11.82 -23.36
N PHE A 155 -3.59 10.50 -23.50
CA PHE A 155 -3.88 9.86 -24.77
C PHE A 155 -5.40 9.86 -24.94
N SER A 156 -5.91 10.72 -25.84
CA SER A 156 -7.28 10.53 -26.36
C SER A 156 -7.23 9.26 -27.21
N ILE A 157 -7.96 8.24 -26.77
CA ILE A 157 -8.24 7.03 -27.54
C ILE A 157 -9.33 7.35 -28.57
#